data_e124c935a5d3054c5840f75a1362fa7f
#
_entry.id   e124c935a5d3054c5840f75a1362fa7f
#
_cell.length_a   1.000
_cell.length_b   1.000
_cell.length_c   1.000
_cell.angle_alpha   90.00
_cell.angle_beta   90.00
_cell.angle_gamma   90.00
#
_symmetry.space_group_name_H-M   'P 1'
#
loop_
_entity.id
_entity.type
_entity.pdbx_description
1 polymer ?
#
loop_
_entity_poly.entity_id
_entity_poly.type
_entity_poly.pdbx_seq_one_letter_code
_entity_poly.pdbx_strand_id
1 'polypeptide(L)'
;MAARSSDGKLQELLGTLKTDGVEARDQLMDAYEERRAERASRQKAILRYVTPPTAEQLAQIREFLRKKYENEELPLELVEDKSLLGGFCITVGSEEYDWSMKGRLTQMKNRLTQTPQMLSDSSEVIDLLRTEIDAAAFDGKDHEVGEILRVGDGVATVSGIRHAAYGEIVQFESGVKGMVQDIRREETGIILLGSEKGLLAGGRVVRTERRAGVPVGEAFLGRVVDAMGTPIDGKGEAVPAGYRPIENAAPGIKDRKSVSVPMETGILAIDSMFPIGRGQRELIIGDRQTGKT
;
A
#
# COMPACT_ATOMS: atom_id res chain seq x y z
N MET A 1 -14.68 22.34 20.80
CA MET A 1 -14.18 22.46 22.19
C MET A 1 -14.08 21.12 22.92
N ALA A 2 -14.84 20.07 22.58
CA ALA A 2 -14.81 18.75 23.25
C ALA A 2 -13.53 17.90 22.96
N ALA A 3 -12.89 18.05 21.82
CA ALA A 3 -11.71 17.28 21.45
C ALA A 3 -10.42 17.60 22.25
N ARG A 4 -10.30 18.81 22.79
CA ARG A 4 -9.18 19.20 23.66
C ARG A 4 -9.26 18.65 25.09
N SER A 5 -10.47 18.28 25.55
CA SER A 5 -10.68 17.73 26.91
C SER A 5 -10.20 16.28 27.03
N SER A 6 -10.31 15.48 25.96
CA SER A 6 -9.92 14.06 26.01
C SER A 6 -8.42 13.83 25.91
N ASP A 7 -7.70 14.69 25.18
CA ASP A 7 -6.22 14.61 25.10
C ASP A 7 -5.53 15.02 26.40
N GLY A 8 -6.12 15.98 27.15
CA GLY A 8 -5.65 16.37 28.48
C GLY A 8 -5.78 15.21 29.49
N LYS A 9 -6.90 14.52 29.51
CA LYS A 9 -7.13 13.35 30.37
C LYS A 9 -6.19 12.18 30.06
N LEU A 10 -5.87 11.96 28.79
CA LEU A 10 -4.96 10.89 28.36
C LEU A 10 -3.49 11.18 28.73
N GLN A 11 -3.07 12.45 28.68
CA GLN A 11 -1.74 12.86 29.15
C GLN A 11 -1.63 12.80 30.69
N GLU A 12 -2.70 13.12 31.40
CA GLU A 12 -2.77 13.01 32.84
C GLU A 12 -2.72 11.54 33.30
N LEU A 13 -3.46 10.63 32.61
CA LEU A 13 -3.43 9.18 32.82
C LEU A 13 -2.06 8.56 32.48
N LEU A 14 -1.39 9.00 31.44
CA LEU A 14 -0.02 8.58 31.12
C LEU A 14 1.00 9.04 32.17
N GLY A 15 0.73 10.16 32.84
CA GLY A 15 1.52 10.65 33.99
C GLY A 15 1.36 9.76 35.23
N THR A 16 0.15 9.25 35.49
CA THR A 16 -0.14 8.40 36.66
C THR A 16 0.29 6.94 36.46
N LEU A 17 0.41 6.46 35.22
CA LEU A 17 0.94 5.11 34.89
C LEU A 17 2.37 4.85 35.41
N LYS A 18 3.09 5.88 35.78
CA LYS A 18 4.42 5.74 36.38
C LYS A 18 4.39 5.40 37.87
N THR A 19 3.23 5.50 38.50
CA THR A 19 3.11 5.41 39.97
C THR A 19 2.22 4.27 40.48
N ASP A 20 1.14 3.84 39.75
CA ASP A 20 0.19 2.85 40.27
C ASP A 20 -0.34 1.91 39.16
N GLY A 21 0.29 0.75 39.05
CA GLY A 21 0.28 -0.07 37.81
C GLY A 21 -1.02 -0.80 37.41
N VAL A 22 -2.01 -1.06 38.24
CA VAL A 22 -3.19 -1.88 37.89
C VAL A 22 -4.44 -1.03 37.67
N GLU A 23 -4.76 -0.13 38.55
CA GLU A 23 -5.93 0.76 38.41
C GLU A 23 -5.80 1.73 37.21
N ALA A 24 -4.57 2.19 36.94
CA ALA A 24 -4.32 3.04 35.79
C ALA A 24 -4.49 2.31 34.45
N ARG A 25 -4.27 0.99 34.41
CA ARG A 25 -4.48 0.17 33.20
C ARG A 25 -5.96 0.04 32.89
N ASP A 26 -6.79 -0.19 33.88
CA ASP A 26 -8.23 -0.35 33.70
C ASP A 26 -8.89 0.98 33.30
N GLN A 27 -8.49 2.09 33.92
CA GLN A 27 -8.92 3.43 33.50
C GLN A 27 -8.48 3.79 32.07
N LEU A 28 -7.32 3.28 31.63
CA LEU A 28 -6.82 3.50 30.27
C LEU A 28 -7.60 2.65 29.24
N MET A 29 -7.98 1.45 29.62
CA MET A 29 -8.85 0.59 28.81
C MET A 29 -10.24 1.18 28.67
N ASP A 30 -10.85 1.66 29.75
CA ASP A 30 -12.16 2.33 29.73
C ASP A 30 -12.12 3.59 28.84
N ALA A 31 -11.09 4.43 28.98
CA ALA A 31 -10.90 5.61 28.14
C ALA A 31 -10.65 5.26 26.66
N TYR A 32 -10.02 4.12 26.40
CA TYR A 32 -9.80 3.60 25.05
C TYR A 32 -11.13 3.10 24.45
N GLU A 33 -11.93 2.39 25.23
CA GLU A 33 -13.26 1.89 24.82
C GLU A 33 -14.24 3.05 24.59
N GLU A 34 -14.27 4.06 25.45
CA GLU A 34 -15.07 5.28 25.24
C GLU A 34 -14.65 5.99 23.92
N ARG A 35 -13.37 6.14 23.67
CA ARG A 35 -12.88 6.74 22.42
C ARG A 35 -13.20 5.89 21.20
N ARG A 36 -13.16 4.57 21.35
CA ARG A 36 -13.54 3.63 20.28
C ARG A 36 -15.03 3.77 19.96
N ALA A 37 -15.87 3.86 20.99
CA ALA A 37 -17.31 4.08 20.84
C ALA A 37 -17.64 5.46 20.23
N GLU A 38 -16.99 6.53 20.67
CA GLU A 38 -17.14 7.88 20.07
C GLU A 38 -16.71 7.92 18.58
N ARG A 39 -15.66 7.19 18.22
CA ARG A 39 -15.23 7.08 16.81
C ARG A 39 -16.19 6.24 15.99
N ALA A 40 -16.72 5.17 16.54
CA ALA A 40 -17.73 4.33 15.88
C ALA A 40 -19.02 5.11 15.62
N SER A 41 -19.44 5.98 16.55
CA SER A 41 -20.63 6.82 16.37
C SER A 41 -20.48 7.94 15.33
N ARG A 42 -19.25 8.30 14.95
CA ARG A 42 -18.95 9.30 13.91
C ARG A 42 -18.71 8.70 12.52
N GLN A 43 -18.67 7.36 12.40
CA GLN A 43 -18.51 6.72 11.11
C GLN A 43 -19.82 6.82 10.32
N LYS A 44 -19.72 7.39 9.12
CA LYS A 44 -20.80 7.37 8.12
C LYS A 44 -20.47 6.28 7.10
N ALA A 45 -21.47 5.53 6.68
CA ALA A 45 -21.39 4.63 5.55
C ALA A 45 -21.84 5.39 4.29
N ILE A 46 -21.01 5.41 3.25
CA ILE A 46 -21.33 6.01 1.96
C ILE A 46 -21.52 4.89 0.95
N LEU A 47 -22.74 4.75 0.43
CA LEU A 47 -23.06 3.82 -0.65
C LEU A 47 -23.05 4.57 -1.98
N ARG A 48 -22.05 4.28 -2.81
CA ARG A 48 -21.99 4.77 -4.19
C ARG A 48 -22.63 3.75 -5.11
N TYR A 49 -23.50 4.21 -6.02
CA TYR A 49 -24.24 3.33 -6.94
C TYR A 49 -24.39 3.95 -8.33
N VAL A 50 -24.59 3.09 -9.34
CA VAL A 50 -24.95 3.52 -10.70
C VAL A 50 -26.46 3.46 -10.90
N THR A 51 -27.07 2.34 -10.45
CA THR A 51 -28.52 2.16 -10.47
C THR A 51 -29.02 2.15 -9.04
N PRO A 52 -30.10 2.92 -8.73
CA PRO A 52 -30.64 2.97 -7.37
C PRO A 52 -30.91 1.57 -6.81
N PRO A 53 -30.38 1.22 -5.65
CA PRO A 53 -30.59 -0.09 -5.06
C PRO A 53 -32.06 -0.27 -4.65
N THR A 54 -32.58 -1.49 -4.81
CA THR A 54 -33.93 -1.83 -4.37
C THR A 54 -34.04 -1.83 -2.83
N ALA A 55 -35.26 -1.77 -2.32
CA ALA A 55 -35.50 -1.82 -0.87
C ALA A 55 -34.94 -3.09 -0.22
N GLU A 56 -34.99 -4.23 -0.93
CA GLU A 56 -34.44 -5.51 -0.45
C GLU A 56 -32.90 -5.48 -0.40
N GLN A 57 -32.24 -4.91 -1.42
CA GLN A 57 -30.80 -4.73 -1.45
C GLN A 57 -30.31 -3.79 -0.33
N LEU A 58 -31.01 -2.69 -0.10
CA LEU A 58 -30.72 -1.80 1.02
C LEU A 58 -30.86 -2.48 2.39
N ALA A 59 -31.85 -3.37 2.54
CA ALA A 59 -32.02 -4.14 3.76
C ALA A 59 -30.84 -5.11 3.98
N GLN A 60 -30.43 -5.82 2.94
CA GLN A 60 -29.26 -6.72 2.99
C GLN A 60 -27.96 -5.97 3.31
N ILE A 61 -27.75 -4.81 2.69
CA ILE A 61 -26.59 -3.95 2.95
C ILE A 61 -26.58 -3.48 4.42
N ARG A 62 -27.70 -3.04 4.94
CA ARG A 62 -27.82 -2.63 6.35
C ARG A 62 -27.55 -3.78 7.30
N GLU A 63 -28.06 -4.97 7.01
CA GLU A 63 -27.79 -6.17 7.79
C GLU A 63 -26.30 -6.56 7.78
N PHE A 64 -25.66 -6.50 6.62
CA PHE A 64 -24.23 -6.71 6.48
C PHE A 64 -23.41 -5.71 7.31
N LEU A 65 -23.73 -4.42 7.22
CA LEU A 65 -23.05 -3.36 7.98
C LEU A 65 -23.27 -3.54 9.49
N ARG A 66 -24.50 -3.87 9.92
CA ARG A 66 -24.82 -4.14 11.31
C ARG A 66 -24.03 -5.31 11.88
N LYS A 67 -23.93 -6.41 11.12
CA LYS A 67 -23.19 -7.61 11.53
C LYS A 67 -21.69 -7.37 11.64
N LYS A 68 -21.13 -6.53 10.74
CA LYS A 68 -19.67 -6.32 10.66
C LYS A 68 -19.18 -5.23 11.61
N TYR A 69 -19.96 -4.19 11.85
CA TYR A 69 -19.54 -3.03 12.65
C TYR A 69 -20.19 -2.99 14.05
N GLU A 70 -21.02 -3.97 14.39
CA GLU A 70 -21.73 -4.06 15.69
C GLU A 70 -22.44 -2.76 16.09
N ASN A 71 -22.80 -1.93 15.12
CA ASN A 71 -23.45 -0.63 15.30
C ASN A 71 -24.87 -0.67 14.71
N GLU A 72 -25.88 -0.44 15.57
CA GLU A 72 -27.29 -0.55 15.15
C GLU A 72 -27.76 0.58 14.23
N GLU A 73 -27.10 1.75 14.25
CA GLU A 73 -27.50 2.95 13.51
C GLU A 73 -26.33 3.61 12.77
N LEU A 74 -25.70 2.90 11.84
CA LEU A 74 -24.77 3.54 10.92
C LEU A 74 -25.55 4.39 9.90
N PRO A 75 -25.39 5.72 9.87
CA PRO A 75 -26.03 6.55 8.87
C PRO A 75 -25.50 6.21 7.47
N LEU A 76 -26.39 5.76 6.59
CA LEU A 76 -26.08 5.38 5.21
C LEU A 76 -26.40 6.56 4.27
N GLU A 77 -25.36 7.14 3.69
CA GLU A 77 -25.48 8.19 2.68
C GLU A 77 -25.43 7.56 1.29
N LEU A 78 -26.39 7.92 0.43
CA LEU A 78 -26.52 7.38 -0.93
C LEU A 78 -25.99 8.38 -1.93
N VAL A 79 -24.99 7.98 -2.74
CA VAL A 79 -24.34 8.83 -3.75
C VAL A 79 -24.38 8.16 -5.12
N GLU A 80 -24.92 8.83 -6.12
CA GLU A 80 -24.89 8.34 -7.50
C GLU A 80 -23.48 8.56 -8.09
N ASP A 81 -22.84 7.48 -8.59
CA ASP A 81 -21.52 7.52 -9.21
C ASP A 81 -21.47 6.68 -10.48
N LYS A 82 -21.56 7.35 -11.62
CA LYS A 82 -21.55 6.72 -12.96
C LYS A 82 -20.18 6.16 -13.35
N SER A 83 -19.11 6.51 -12.63
CA SER A 83 -17.76 6.01 -12.91
C SER A 83 -17.58 4.52 -12.59
N LEU A 84 -18.48 3.94 -11.80
CA LEU A 84 -18.46 2.52 -11.39
C LEU A 84 -18.85 1.56 -12.52
N LEU A 85 -19.39 2.04 -13.64
CA LEU A 85 -19.88 1.28 -14.81
C LEU A 85 -21.05 0.32 -14.50
N GLY A 86 -21.40 0.12 -13.23
CA GLY A 86 -22.46 -0.78 -12.74
C GLY A 86 -22.13 -1.31 -11.34
N GLY A 87 -23.15 -1.82 -10.64
CA GLY A 87 -23.00 -2.29 -9.27
C GLY A 87 -22.94 -1.16 -8.26
N PHE A 88 -22.33 -1.42 -7.11
CA PHE A 88 -22.22 -0.46 -6.01
C PHE A 88 -20.92 -0.64 -5.23
N CYS A 89 -20.55 0.39 -4.50
CA CYS A 89 -19.38 0.42 -3.62
C CYS A 89 -19.78 1.03 -2.29
N ILE A 90 -19.39 0.41 -1.17
CA ILE A 90 -19.68 0.89 0.17
C ILE A 90 -18.37 1.33 0.82
N THR A 91 -18.33 2.55 1.32
CA THR A 91 -17.18 3.07 2.08
C THR A 91 -17.63 3.35 3.51
N VAL A 92 -16.93 2.78 4.50
CA VAL A 92 -17.16 3.02 5.93
C VAL A 92 -15.86 3.46 6.57
N GLY A 93 -15.74 4.75 6.83
CA GLY A 93 -14.47 5.31 7.30
C GLY A 93 -13.35 5.11 6.28
N SER A 94 -12.37 4.26 6.60
CA SER A 94 -11.24 3.91 5.72
C SER A 94 -11.39 2.56 5.02
N GLU A 95 -12.47 1.82 5.28
CA GLU A 95 -12.73 0.53 4.64
C GLU A 95 -13.67 0.69 3.45
N GLU A 96 -13.33 0.07 2.35
CA GLU A 96 -14.13 0.09 1.14
C GLU A 96 -14.42 -1.33 0.66
N TYR A 97 -15.69 -1.55 0.35
CA TYR A 97 -16.24 -2.78 -0.18
C TYR A 97 -16.71 -2.50 -1.61
N ASP A 98 -15.94 -2.97 -2.58
CA ASP A 98 -16.19 -2.71 -4.00
C ASP A 98 -16.85 -3.91 -4.69
N TRP A 99 -18.16 -3.79 -4.97
CA TRP A 99 -18.94 -4.70 -5.81
C TRP A 99 -19.28 -4.08 -7.16
N SER A 100 -18.49 -3.10 -7.62
CA SER A 100 -18.70 -2.46 -8.91
C SER A 100 -18.17 -3.30 -10.08
N MET A 101 -18.70 -3.05 -11.27
CA MET A 101 -18.18 -3.61 -12.52
C MET A 101 -16.74 -3.17 -12.79
N LYS A 102 -16.40 -1.94 -12.45
CA LYS A 102 -15.04 -1.38 -12.57
C LYS A 102 -14.05 -2.14 -11.68
N GLY A 103 -14.40 -2.42 -10.43
CA GLY A 103 -13.58 -3.21 -9.52
C GLY A 103 -13.35 -4.63 -10.04
N ARG A 104 -14.40 -5.28 -10.54
CA ARG A 104 -14.31 -6.63 -11.16
C ARG A 104 -13.38 -6.65 -12.36
N LEU A 105 -13.53 -5.71 -13.28
CA LEU A 105 -12.65 -5.60 -14.46
C LEU A 105 -11.19 -5.39 -14.05
N THR A 106 -10.93 -4.58 -13.04
CA THR A 106 -9.58 -4.34 -12.51
C THR A 106 -9.00 -5.61 -11.87
N GLN A 107 -9.80 -6.36 -11.12
CA GLN A 107 -9.39 -7.64 -10.54
C GLN A 107 -9.10 -8.69 -11.64
N MET A 108 -9.95 -8.79 -12.65
CA MET A 108 -9.73 -9.68 -13.79
C MET A 108 -8.45 -9.31 -14.55
N LYS A 109 -8.25 -8.02 -14.85
CA LYS A 109 -7.01 -7.54 -15.48
C LYS A 109 -5.79 -7.95 -14.66
N ASN A 110 -5.82 -7.75 -13.36
CA ASN A 110 -4.71 -8.09 -12.46
C ASN A 110 -4.45 -9.61 -12.40
N ARG A 111 -5.48 -10.44 -12.46
CA ARG A 111 -5.34 -11.91 -12.50
C ARG A 111 -4.78 -12.39 -13.84
N LEU A 112 -5.27 -11.86 -14.95
CA LEU A 112 -4.76 -12.19 -16.29
C LEU A 112 -3.29 -11.80 -16.46
N THR A 113 -2.87 -10.68 -15.88
CA THR A 113 -1.46 -10.26 -15.89
C THR A 113 -0.56 -11.06 -14.95
N GLN A 114 -1.13 -11.82 -14.01
CA GLN A 114 -0.38 -12.65 -13.05
C GLN A 114 -0.27 -14.13 -13.45
N THR A 115 -0.95 -14.56 -14.52
CA THR A 115 -0.93 -15.96 -15.01
C THR A 115 -0.17 -16.03 -16.34
N PRO A 116 1.16 -16.24 -16.33
CA PRO A 116 2.01 -16.08 -17.50
C PRO A 116 2.08 -17.29 -18.43
N GLN A 117 1.39 -18.37 -18.16
CA GLN A 117 1.53 -19.60 -18.94
C GLN A 117 0.20 -20.11 -19.48
N MET A 118 0.18 -20.32 -20.79
CA MET A 118 -0.77 -21.11 -21.57
C MET A 118 -2.06 -20.43 -22.06
N LEU A 119 -2.02 -19.24 -22.59
CA LEU A 119 -3.14 -18.77 -23.39
C LEU A 119 -2.66 -18.49 -24.82
N SER A 120 -2.50 -19.54 -25.61
CA SER A 120 -2.23 -19.45 -27.05
C SER A 120 -3.49 -19.41 -27.91
N ASP A 121 -4.65 -19.60 -27.29
CA ASP A 121 -5.91 -19.62 -28.03
C ASP A 121 -6.94 -18.68 -27.39
N SER A 122 -7.58 -17.85 -28.22
CA SER A 122 -8.60 -16.87 -27.78
C SER A 122 -9.87 -17.51 -27.22
N SER A 123 -10.14 -18.78 -27.54
CA SER A 123 -11.26 -19.53 -26.99
C SER A 123 -11.06 -19.92 -25.54
N GLU A 124 -9.82 -20.27 -25.14
CA GLU A 124 -9.49 -20.61 -23.76
C GLU A 124 -9.58 -19.37 -22.84
N VAL A 125 -9.22 -18.20 -23.36
CA VAL A 125 -9.37 -16.92 -22.61
C VAL A 125 -10.86 -16.63 -22.35
N ILE A 126 -11.72 -16.87 -23.33
CA ILE A 126 -13.17 -16.64 -23.20
C ILE A 126 -13.79 -17.63 -22.20
N ASP A 127 -13.39 -18.89 -22.22
CA ASP A 127 -13.90 -19.90 -21.28
C ASP A 127 -13.39 -19.68 -19.86
N LEU A 128 -12.14 -19.23 -19.71
CA LEU A 128 -11.58 -18.82 -18.41
C LEU A 128 -12.31 -17.59 -17.86
N LEU A 129 -12.58 -16.60 -18.70
CA LEU A 129 -13.38 -15.42 -18.34
C LEU A 129 -14.82 -15.80 -17.94
N ARG A 130 -15.47 -16.73 -18.66
CA ARG A 130 -16.81 -17.23 -18.30
C ARG A 130 -16.78 -17.94 -16.95
N THR A 131 -15.84 -18.86 -16.76
CA THR A 131 -15.69 -19.62 -15.51
C THR A 131 -15.42 -18.69 -14.32
N GLU A 132 -14.60 -17.65 -14.49
CA GLU A 132 -14.32 -16.65 -13.47
C GLU A 132 -15.52 -15.72 -13.21
N ILE A 133 -16.32 -15.41 -14.24
CA ILE A 133 -17.58 -14.64 -14.09
C ILE A 133 -18.61 -15.46 -13.31
N ASP A 134 -18.75 -16.75 -13.61
CA ASP A 134 -19.69 -17.65 -12.95
C ASP A 134 -19.23 -18.04 -11.52
N ALA A 135 -17.92 -18.16 -11.31
CA ALA A 135 -17.31 -18.44 -10.01
C ALA A 135 -17.16 -17.19 -9.13
N ALA A 136 -17.41 -16.00 -9.66
CA ALA A 136 -17.36 -14.75 -8.89
C ALA A 136 -18.54 -14.68 -7.91
N ALA A 137 -18.53 -15.56 -6.92
CA ALA A 137 -19.27 -15.36 -5.70
C ALA A 137 -18.90 -13.97 -5.14
N PHE A 138 -19.87 -13.31 -4.55
CA PHE A 138 -19.84 -11.98 -3.96
C PHE A 138 -18.76 -11.84 -2.85
N ASP A 139 -17.51 -11.87 -3.22
CA ASP A 139 -16.38 -11.67 -2.32
C ASP A 139 -15.84 -10.25 -2.54
N GLY A 140 -16.51 -9.29 -1.89
CA GLY A 140 -16.02 -7.91 -1.84
C GLY A 140 -14.69 -7.91 -1.09
N LYS A 141 -13.58 -7.66 -1.78
CA LYS A 141 -12.30 -7.47 -1.11
C LYS A 141 -12.35 -6.17 -0.32
N ASP A 142 -12.05 -6.30 0.96
CA ASP A 142 -11.85 -5.16 1.85
C ASP A 142 -10.58 -4.43 1.39
N HIS A 143 -10.72 -3.21 0.92
CA HIS A 143 -9.59 -2.34 0.63
C HIS A 143 -9.59 -1.19 1.63
N GLU A 144 -8.45 -0.97 2.27
CA GLU A 144 -8.29 0.21 3.10
C GLU A 144 -7.98 1.41 2.22
N VAL A 145 -8.80 2.45 2.36
CA VAL A 145 -8.75 3.66 1.56
C VAL A 145 -8.42 4.85 2.45
N GLY A 146 -7.51 5.68 2.00
CA GLY A 146 -7.14 6.93 2.64
C GLY A 146 -7.51 8.14 1.81
N GLU A 147 -7.39 9.30 2.45
CA GLU A 147 -7.61 10.62 1.88
C GLU A 147 -6.32 11.43 1.92
N ILE A 148 -6.02 12.13 0.84
CA ILE A 148 -4.87 13.02 0.74
C ILE A 148 -5.13 14.26 1.59
N LEU A 149 -4.29 14.52 2.58
CA LEU A 149 -4.32 15.74 3.38
C LEU A 149 -3.54 16.87 2.71
N ARG A 150 -2.38 16.56 2.16
CA ARG A 150 -1.50 17.52 1.47
C ARG A 150 -0.55 16.81 0.52
N VAL A 151 -0.15 17.52 -0.53
CA VAL A 151 0.87 17.08 -1.50
C VAL A 151 1.83 18.22 -1.73
N GLY A 152 3.12 17.92 -1.81
CA GLY A 152 4.18 18.88 -2.16
C GLY A 152 5.55 18.23 -2.11
N ASP A 153 6.46 18.72 -2.92
CA ASP A 153 7.85 18.29 -2.98
C ASP A 153 8.05 16.77 -3.19
N GLY A 154 7.16 16.15 -3.98
CA GLY A 154 7.20 14.71 -4.24
C GLY A 154 6.72 13.84 -3.08
N VAL A 155 6.11 14.43 -2.06
CA VAL A 155 5.57 13.72 -0.89
C VAL A 155 4.09 13.99 -0.75
N ALA A 156 3.31 12.95 -0.50
CA ALA A 156 1.91 13.06 -0.11
C ALA A 156 1.74 12.65 1.35
N THR A 157 0.99 13.44 2.11
CA THR A 157 0.55 13.06 3.46
C THR A 157 -0.91 12.65 3.36
N VAL A 158 -1.22 11.47 3.84
CA VAL A 158 -2.57 10.88 3.76
C VAL A 158 -3.07 10.46 5.14
N SER A 159 -4.37 10.43 5.31
CA SER A 159 -5.06 9.85 6.48
C SER A 159 -5.83 8.61 6.07
N GLY A 160 -6.23 7.77 7.04
CA GLY A 160 -7.15 6.66 6.81
C GLY A 160 -6.50 5.29 6.60
N ILE A 161 -5.30 5.21 6.04
CA ILE A 161 -4.57 3.94 5.84
C ILE A 161 -3.79 3.52 7.10
N ARG A 162 -4.49 2.95 8.08
CA ARG A 162 -3.91 2.66 9.40
C ARG A 162 -3.06 1.39 9.45
N HIS A 163 -3.34 0.43 8.58
CA HIS A 163 -2.63 -0.84 8.50
C HIS A 163 -1.53 -0.84 7.44
N ALA A 164 -1.22 0.34 6.87
CA ALA A 164 -0.14 0.45 5.89
C ALA A 164 1.21 0.04 6.52
N ALA A 165 1.99 -0.70 5.77
CA ALA A 165 3.32 -1.11 6.17
C ALA A 165 4.40 -0.21 5.55
N TYR A 166 5.53 -0.04 6.24
CA TYR A 166 6.70 0.64 5.68
C TYR A 166 7.15 -0.03 4.37
N GLY A 167 7.40 0.78 3.35
CA GLY A 167 7.77 0.30 2.01
C GLY A 167 6.61 -0.30 1.21
N GLU A 168 5.36 -0.19 1.68
CA GLU A 168 4.18 -0.60 0.92
C GLU A 168 3.90 0.37 -0.22
N ILE A 169 3.51 -0.18 -1.37
CA ILE A 169 3.04 0.62 -2.50
C ILE A 169 1.56 0.92 -2.33
N VAL A 170 1.22 2.18 -2.50
CA VAL A 170 -0.16 2.66 -2.57
C VAL A 170 -0.44 3.24 -3.95
N GLN A 171 -1.69 3.28 -4.33
CA GLN A 171 -2.13 3.82 -5.61
C GLN A 171 -3.11 4.96 -5.39
N PHE A 172 -2.82 6.10 -5.99
CA PHE A 172 -3.69 7.27 -6.02
C PHE A 172 -4.73 7.13 -7.12
N GLU A 173 -5.85 7.82 -6.97
CA GLU A 173 -6.94 7.83 -7.97
C GLU A 173 -6.47 8.28 -9.36
N SER A 174 -5.49 9.18 -9.43
CA SER A 174 -4.84 9.62 -10.67
C SER A 174 -4.02 8.52 -11.37
N GLY A 175 -3.86 7.33 -10.76
CA GLY A 175 -3.00 6.25 -11.25
C GLY A 175 -1.54 6.36 -10.81
N VAL A 176 -1.14 7.48 -10.20
CA VAL A 176 0.21 7.65 -9.62
C VAL A 176 0.38 6.65 -8.48
N LYS A 177 1.56 6.05 -8.41
CA LYS A 177 1.95 5.17 -7.31
C LYS A 177 2.80 5.93 -6.30
N GLY A 178 2.74 5.53 -5.05
CA GLY A 178 3.59 6.03 -4.00
C GLY A 178 4.06 4.93 -3.07
N MET A 179 5.12 5.18 -2.33
CA MET A 179 5.69 4.26 -1.35
C MET A 179 5.54 4.85 0.05
N VAL A 180 4.99 4.07 0.96
CA VAL A 180 4.83 4.44 2.37
C VAL A 180 6.21 4.52 3.03
N GLN A 181 6.55 5.69 3.57
CA GLN A 181 7.85 5.96 4.19
C GLN A 181 7.75 6.34 5.66
N ASP A 182 6.75 7.12 6.04
CA ASP A 182 6.55 7.60 7.41
C ASP A 182 5.15 7.19 7.89
N ILE A 183 5.07 6.53 9.03
CA ILE A 183 3.80 6.07 9.59
C ILE A 183 3.64 6.71 10.95
N ARG A 184 2.63 7.58 11.07
CA ARG A 184 2.25 8.24 12.32
C ARG A 184 0.84 7.79 12.73
N ARG A 185 0.42 8.17 13.90
CA ARG A 185 -0.87 7.75 14.47
C ARG A 185 -2.08 8.15 13.62
N GLU A 186 -2.06 9.34 13.03
CA GLU A 186 -3.22 9.93 12.32
C GLU A 186 -2.92 10.20 10.83
N GLU A 187 -1.65 10.24 10.46
CA GLU A 187 -1.20 10.53 9.10
C GLU A 187 -0.08 9.59 8.65
N THR A 188 -0.02 9.34 7.37
CA THR A 188 1.01 8.51 6.73
C THR A 188 1.69 9.32 5.64
N GLY A 189 3.01 9.40 5.68
CA GLY A 189 3.84 10.04 4.65
C GLY A 189 4.19 9.06 3.54
N ILE A 190 3.94 9.48 2.30
CA ILE A 190 4.11 8.67 1.09
C ILE A 190 5.01 9.41 0.12
N ILE A 191 6.11 8.77 -0.31
CA ILE A 191 6.94 9.28 -1.40
C ILE A 191 6.26 8.94 -2.72
N LEU A 192 6.06 9.94 -3.57
CA LEU A 192 5.46 9.75 -4.89
C LEU A 192 6.48 9.15 -5.86
N LEU A 193 6.06 8.12 -6.58
CA LEU A 193 6.84 7.45 -7.63
C LEU A 193 6.39 7.94 -9.02
N GLY A 194 6.04 9.20 -9.12
CA GLY A 194 5.57 9.84 -10.35
C GLY A 194 5.32 11.31 -10.15
N SER A 195 4.70 11.95 -11.15
CA SER A 195 4.38 13.37 -11.08
C SER A 195 3.26 13.65 -10.09
N GLU A 196 3.42 14.68 -9.27
CA GLU A 196 2.39 15.16 -8.35
C GLU A 196 1.23 15.90 -9.04
N LYS A 197 1.35 16.15 -10.36
CA LYS A 197 0.33 16.84 -11.14
C LYS A 197 -0.99 16.09 -11.12
N GLY A 198 -2.05 16.77 -10.68
CA GLY A 198 -3.40 16.18 -10.59
C GLY A 198 -3.71 15.49 -9.25
N LEU A 199 -2.76 15.48 -8.31
CA LEU A 199 -3.03 15.08 -6.93
C LEU A 199 -3.47 16.30 -6.14
N LEU A 200 -4.66 16.24 -5.55
CA LEU A 200 -5.25 17.32 -4.76
C LEU A 200 -5.60 16.81 -3.37
N ALA A 201 -5.61 17.69 -2.39
CA ALA A 201 -6.15 17.39 -1.08
C ALA A 201 -7.62 16.93 -1.21
N GLY A 202 -8.04 15.96 -0.42
CA GLY A 202 -9.33 15.29 -0.54
C GLY A 202 -9.34 14.14 -1.56
N GLY A 203 -8.29 13.98 -2.36
CA GLY A 203 -8.15 12.87 -3.30
C GLY A 203 -7.97 11.52 -2.59
N ARG A 204 -8.33 10.46 -3.29
CA ARG A 204 -8.35 9.11 -2.77
C ARG A 204 -7.03 8.38 -2.98
N VAL A 205 -6.62 7.58 -2.00
CA VAL A 205 -5.49 6.66 -2.08
C VAL A 205 -5.91 5.27 -1.60
N VAL A 206 -5.48 4.24 -2.30
CA VAL A 206 -5.82 2.83 -2.02
C VAL A 206 -4.54 2.06 -1.73
N ARG A 207 -4.56 1.21 -0.70
CA ARG A 207 -3.48 0.28 -0.41
C ARG A 207 -3.42 -0.83 -1.45
N THR A 208 -2.21 -1.26 -1.79
CA THR A 208 -2.01 -2.42 -2.67
C THR A 208 -1.63 -3.68 -1.90
N GLU A 209 -1.31 -3.56 -0.60
CA GLU A 209 -0.81 -4.65 0.27
C GLU A 209 0.49 -5.30 -0.26
N ARG A 210 1.17 -4.62 -1.19
CA ARG A 210 2.43 -5.08 -1.78
C ARG A 210 3.56 -4.17 -1.37
N ARG A 211 4.65 -4.75 -0.90
CA ARG A 211 5.88 -4.00 -0.67
C ARG A 211 6.49 -3.57 -2.00
N ALA A 212 7.21 -2.45 -1.96
CA ALA A 212 7.98 -1.97 -3.10
C ALA A 212 8.93 -3.08 -3.58
N GLY A 213 8.79 -3.43 -4.84
CA GLY A 213 9.53 -4.52 -5.47
C GLY A 213 9.69 -4.31 -6.96
N VAL A 214 10.61 -5.04 -7.52
CA VAL A 214 10.89 -5.03 -8.97
C VAL A 214 10.40 -6.35 -9.55
N PRO A 215 9.67 -6.32 -10.67
CA PRO A 215 9.30 -7.53 -11.39
C PRO A 215 10.57 -8.19 -11.94
N VAL A 216 10.63 -9.52 -11.87
CA VAL A 216 11.77 -10.31 -12.33
C VAL A 216 11.30 -11.47 -13.20
N GLY A 217 12.16 -11.89 -14.11
CA GLY A 217 11.92 -13.02 -15.00
C GLY A 217 12.70 -12.90 -16.30
N GLU A 218 12.74 -13.98 -17.07
CA GLU A 218 13.45 -14.01 -18.36
C GLU A 218 12.87 -13.02 -19.39
N ALA A 219 11.56 -12.70 -19.28
CA ALA A 219 10.90 -11.71 -20.15
C ALA A 219 11.51 -10.30 -20.03
N PHE A 220 12.31 -10.04 -18.99
CA PHE A 220 12.98 -8.75 -18.77
C PHE A 220 14.40 -8.70 -19.36
N LEU A 221 14.94 -9.82 -19.84
CA LEU A 221 16.25 -9.84 -20.46
C LEU A 221 16.25 -9.05 -21.77
N GLY A 222 17.17 -8.11 -21.90
CA GLY A 222 17.27 -7.24 -23.09
C GLY A 222 16.15 -6.20 -23.22
N ARG A 223 15.38 -5.96 -22.15
CA ARG A 223 14.33 -4.93 -22.08
C ARG A 223 14.87 -3.68 -21.38
N VAL A 224 14.32 -2.53 -21.76
CA VAL A 224 14.51 -1.27 -21.02
C VAL A 224 13.25 -0.98 -20.23
N VAL A 225 13.40 -0.83 -18.92
CA VAL A 225 12.30 -0.64 -18.00
C VAL A 225 12.55 0.58 -17.10
N ASP A 226 11.47 1.16 -16.57
CA ASP A 226 11.55 2.20 -15.55
C ASP A 226 11.93 1.61 -14.17
N ALA A 227 12.03 2.46 -13.15
CA ALA A 227 12.37 2.06 -11.79
C ALA A 227 11.33 1.11 -11.15
N MET A 228 10.11 1.04 -11.68
CA MET A 228 9.05 0.16 -11.24
C MET A 228 8.96 -1.13 -12.08
N GLY A 229 9.86 -1.29 -13.06
CA GLY A 229 9.88 -2.41 -13.96
C GLY A 229 8.89 -2.34 -15.12
N THR A 230 8.30 -1.17 -15.38
CA THR A 230 7.42 -0.97 -16.52
C THR A 230 8.27 -0.81 -17.79
N PRO A 231 8.05 -1.60 -18.86
CA PRO A 231 8.79 -1.46 -20.11
C PRO A 231 8.59 -0.08 -20.75
N ILE A 232 9.70 0.55 -21.11
CA ILE A 232 9.76 1.86 -21.81
C ILE A 232 10.42 1.78 -23.19
N ASP A 233 10.70 0.56 -23.66
CA ASP A 233 11.41 0.30 -24.92
C ASP A 233 10.47 0.13 -26.13
N GLY A 234 9.18 0.31 -25.96
CA GLY A 234 8.18 0.18 -27.03
C GLY A 234 7.92 -1.25 -27.51
N LYS A 235 8.51 -2.28 -26.88
CA LYS A 235 8.33 -3.70 -27.26
C LYS A 235 7.13 -4.38 -26.61
N GLY A 236 6.21 -3.63 -26.03
CA GLY A 236 5.04 -4.16 -25.33
C GLY A 236 5.32 -4.60 -23.90
N GLU A 237 4.30 -5.14 -23.23
CA GLU A 237 4.39 -5.58 -21.83
C GLU A 237 5.33 -6.77 -21.66
N ALA A 238 6.11 -6.78 -20.57
CA ALA A 238 6.90 -7.92 -20.13
C ALA A 238 6.19 -8.58 -18.95
N VAL A 239 5.85 -9.86 -19.09
CA VAL A 239 5.16 -10.61 -18.06
C VAL A 239 6.16 -11.08 -17.00
N PRO A 240 6.03 -10.68 -15.72
CA PRO A 240 6.96 -11.07 -14.68
C PRO A 240 6.73 -12.53 -14.25
N ALA A 241 7.81 -13.27 -14.06
CA ALA A 241 7.76 -14.58 -13.41
C ALA A 241 7.62 -14.46 -11.88
N GLY A 242 7.97 -13.29 -11.32
CA GLY A 242 7.86 -13.03 -9.90
C GLY A 242 8.24 -11.59 -9.56
N TYR A 243 8.24 -11.28 -8.25
CA TYR A 243 8.65 -9.97 -7.73
C TYR A 243 9.73 -10.15 -6.66
N ARG A 244 10.72 -9.28 -6.66
CA ARG A 244 11.73 -9.19 -5.60
C ARG A 244 11.61 -7.85 -4.89
N PRO A 245 11.59 -7.82 -3.56
CA PRO A 245 11.56 -6.57 -2.81
C PRO A 245 12.82 -5.74 -3.09
N ILE A 246 12.67 -4.40 -3.10
CA ILE A 246 13.78 -3.46 -3.27
C ILE A 246 14.72 -3.54 -2.07
N GLU A 247 14.15 -3.68 -0.87
CA GLU A 247 14.92 -3.83 0.36
C GLU A 247 14.88 -5.26 0.85
N ASN A 248 16.05 -5.82 1.10
CA ASN A 248 16.23 -7.13 1.72
C ASN A 248 17.07 -6.99 2.98
N ALA A 249 16.83 -7.85 3.96
CA ALA A 249 17.68 -7.94 5.13
C ALA A 249 19.12 -8.27 4.70
N ALA A 250 20.09 -7.52 5.21
CA ALA A 250 21.49 -7.82 4.98
C ALA A 250 21.84 -9.21 5.56
N PRO A 251 22.67 -10.02 4.87
CA PRO A 251 23.10 -11.30 5.43
C PRO A 251 23.84 -11.11 6.75
N GLY A 252 23.54 -11.96 7.71
CA GLY A 252 24.18 -11.97 9.03
C GLY A 252 25.67 -12.34 8.96
N ILE A 253 26.36 -12.19 10.08
CA ILE A 253 27.81 -12.51 10.16
C ILE A 253 28.08 -13.98 9.79
N LYS A 254 27.17 -14.90 10.16
CA LYS A 254 27.29 -16.32 9.84
C LYS A 254 27.13 -16.64 8.35
N ASP A 255 26.34 -15.81 7.65
CA ASP A 255 25.97 -16.04 6.26
C ASP A 255 26.99 -15.41 5.29
N ARG A 256 27.86 -14.56 5.81
CA ARG A 256 28.88 -13.88 5.01
C ARG A 256 30.08 -14.75 4.80
N LYS A 257 30.46 -14.93 3.54
CA LYS A 257 31.73 -15.59 3.18
C LYS A 257 32.90 -14.67 3.53
N SER A 258 33.97 -15.21 4.11
CA SER A 258 35.20 -14.50 4.36
C SER A 258 35.82 -13.99 3.05
N VAL A 259 36.41 -12.79 3.10
CA VAL A 259 37.12 -12.20 1.96
C VAL A 259 38.39 -13.00 1.76
N SER A 260 38.49 -13.71 0.64
CA SER A 260 39.64 -14.59 0.31
C SER A 260 40.13 -14.45 -1.11
N VAL A 261 39.43 -13.70 -1.96
CA VAL A 261 39.79 -13.53 -3.38
C VAL A 261 40.31 -12.13 -3.59
N PRO A 262 41.55 -11.94 -4.01
CA PRO A 262 42.11 -10.62 -4.28
C PRO A 262 41.44 -9.97 -5.51
N MET A 263 41.35 -8.63 -5.47
CA MET A 263 40.95 -7.81 -6.60
C MET A 263 42.21 -7.32 -7.30
N GLU A 264 42.36 -7.65 -8.55
CA GLU A 264 43.44 -7.14 -9.38
C GLU A 264 43.10 -5.73 -9.87
N THR A 265 43.76 -4.72 -9.31
CA THR A 265 43.56 -3.31 -9.70
C THR A 265 44.39 -2.90 -10.90
N GLY A 266 45.46 -3.60 -11.19
CA GLY A 266 46.48 -3.28 -12.18
C GLY A 266 47.44 -2.18 -11.71
N ILE A 267 47.33 -1.70 -10.49
CA ILE A 267 48.24 -0.72 -9.89
C ILE A 267 49.23 -1.47 -9.00
N LEU A 268 50.46 -1.55 -9.42
CA LEU A 268 51.49 -2.34 -8.75
C LEU A 268 51.62 -2.01 -7.25
N ALA A 269 51.55 -0.75 -6.89
CA ALA A 269 51.66 -0.32 -5.50
C ALA A 269 50.47 -0.86 -4.62
N ILE A 270 49.27 -0.94 -5.16
CA ILE A 270 48.10 -1.48 -4.46
C ILE A 270 48.20 -2.99 -4.41
N ASP A 271 48.36 -3.63 -5.55
CA ASP A 271 48.26 -5.08 -5.65
C ASP A 271 49.41 -5.80 -4.91
N SER A 272 50.59 -5.15 -4.77
CA SER A 272 51.74 -5.73 -4.07
C SER A 272 51.79 -5.39 -2.58
N MET A 273 51.41 -4.16 -2.17
CA MET A 273 51.60 -3.71 -0.78
C MET A 273 50.33 -3.71 0.01
N PHE A 274 49.18 -3.43 -0.61
CA PHE A 274 47.90 -3.29 0.04
C PHE A 274 46.79 -4.03 -0.75
N PRO A 275 46.90 -5.35 -0.95
CA PRO A 275 45.97 -6.08 -1.78
C PRO A 275 44.56 -5.95 -1.22
N ILE A 276 43.60 -5.57 -2.07
CA ILE A 276 42.19 -5.40 -1.75
C ILE A 276 41.49 -6.72 -2.08
N GLY A 277 40.66 -7.20 -1.15
CA GLY A 277 39.87 -8.39 -1.39
C GLY A 277 38.49 -8.07 -1.96
N ARG A 278 37.95 -8.94 -2.81
CA ARG A 278 36.58 -8.82 -3.34
C ARG A 278 35.57 -8.91 -2.22
N GLY A 279 34.77 -7.82 -2.04
CA GLY A 279 33.81 -7.66 -0.95
C GLY A 279 34.37 -6.89 0.25
N GLN A 280 35.64 -6.47 0.22
CA GLN A 280 36.22 -5.60 1.23
C GLN A 280 35.69 -4.17 1.09
N ARG A 281 35.54 -3.48 2.22
CA ARG A 281 35.25 -2.05 2.25
C ARG A 281 36.56 -1.30 2.39
N GLU A 282 36.82 -0.40 1.42
CA GLU A 282 38.06 0.37 1.37
C GLU A 282 37.74 1.87 1.40
N LEU A 283 38.55 2.63 2.14
CA LEU A 283 38.42 4.08 2.23
C LEU A 283 39.55 4.74 1.45
N ILE A 284 39.20 5.49 0.40
CA ILE A 284 40.13 6.31 -0.36
C ILE A 284 39.98 7.76 0.09
N ILE A 285 41.02 8.28 0.77
CA ILE A 285 41.04 9.60 1.35
C ILE A 285 42.15 10.47 0.73
N GLY A 286 41.89 11.73 0.55
CA GLY A 286 42.89 12.70 0.03
C GLY A 286 42.25 14.07 -0.23
N ASP A 287 43.11 15.09 -0.31
CA ASP A 287 42.72 16.46 -0.65
C ASP A 287 42.19 16.62 -2.08
N ARG A 288 41.72 17.80 -2.42
CA ARG A 288 41.29 18.11 -3.79
C ARG A 288 42.46 17.93 -4.76
N GLN A 289 42.22 17.39 -5.95
CA GLN A 289 43.16 17.22 -7.04
C GLN A 289 44.38 16.30 -6.72
N THR A 290 44.25 15.40 -5.74
CA THR A 290 45.33 14.44 -5.41
C THR A 290 45.26 13.13 -6.20
N GLY A 291 44.44 13.07 -7.25
CA GLY A 291 44.33 11.86 -8.10
C GLY A 291 43.49 10.74 -7.52
N LYS A 292 42.49 11.04 -6.69
CA LYS A 292 41.59 10.02 -6.14
C LYS A 292 40.72 9.34 -7.21
N THR A 293 40.39 10.06 -8.24
CA THR A 293 39.60 9.61 -9.39
C THR A 293 40.59 9.25 -10.52
#